data_1fdcaa4c4269fd9c8650b14cacf5695b
#
_entry.id   1fdcaa4c4269fd9c8650b14cacf5695b
#
_cell.length_a   1.000
_cell.length_b   1.000
_cell.length_c   1.000
_cell.angle_alpha   90.00
_cell.angle_beta   90.00
_cell.angle_gamma   90.00
#
_symmetry.space_group_name_H-M   'P 1'
#
loop_
_entity.id
_entity.type
_entity.pdbx_description
1 polymer ?
#
loop_
_entity_poly.entity_id
_entity_poly.type
_entity_poly.pdbx_seq_one_letter_code
_entity_poly.pdbx_strand_id
1 'polypeptide(L)' 'MAMTKSTKPVIRETSAIVRDAGDRPLIATIQGGVIKLRPKGLKTEEVIRLDQIWESAIKSRLLGKNR' A
#
# COMPACT_ATOMS: atom_id res chain seq x y z
N MET A 1 -14.41 11.62 -17.20
CA MET A 1 -14.81 10.96 -15.96
C MET A 1 -14.39 11.81 -14.77
N ALA A 2 -15.31 12.08 -13.88
CA ALA A 2 -15.00 12.84 -12.68
C ALA A 2 -14.56 11.89 -11.58
N MET A 3 -13.48 12.25 -10.91
CA MET A 3 -13.00 11.48 -9.77
C MET A 3 -12.90 12.39 -8.56
N THR A 4 -13.29 11.86 -7.42
CA THR A 4 -13.22 12.58 -6.17
C THR A 4 -11.79 12.53 -5.62
N LYS A 5 -11.26 13.65 -5.18
CA LYS A 5 -9.97 13.68 -4.53
C LYS A 5 -10.04 12.97 -3.20
N SER A 6 -8.96 12.27 -2.85
CA SER A 6 -8.87 11.55 -1.60
C SER A 6 -8.56 12.52 -0.47
N THR A 7 -9.61 13.07 0.15
CA THR A 7 -9.46 13.98 1.28
C THR A 7 -9.70 13.31 2.62
N LYS A 8 -10.34 12.16 2.61
CA LYS A 8 -10.60 11.40 3.83
C LYS A 8 -9.90 10.06 3.75
N PRO A 9 -9.42 9.52 4.87
CA PRO A 9 -8.76 8.23 4.82
C PRO A 9 -9.73 7.13 4.42
N VAL A 10 -9.25 6.24 3.55
CA VAL A 10 -9.98 5.03 3.17
C VAL A 10 -9.19 3.85 3.71
N ILE A 11 -9.80 3.10 4.62
CA ILE A 11 -9.13 2.02 5.33
C ILE A 11 -9.71 0.70 4.87
N ARG A 12 -8.84 -0.22 4.45
CA ARG A 12 -9.29 -1.53 3.97
C ARG A 12 -8.34 -2.62 4.44
N GLU A 13 -8.90 -3.74 4.83
CA GLU A 13 -8.11 -4.95 5.06
C GLU A 13 -7.85 -5.57 3.68
N THR A 14 -6.59 -5.94 3.43
CA THR A 14 -6.20 -6.52 2.15
C THR A 14 -5.94 -8.01 2.30
N SER A 15 -5.75 -8.68 1.17
CA SER A 15 -5.36 -10.09 1.17
C SER A 15 -3.84 -10.29 1.16
N ALA A 16 -3.08 -9.19 1.20
CA ALA A 16 -1.62 -9.27 1.27
C ALA A 16 -1.22 -9.68 2.68
N ILE A 17 -0.48 -10.77 2.79
CA ILE A 17 -0.08 -11.32 4.08
C ILE A 17 1.40 -11.07 4.31
N VAL A 18 1.72 -10.60 5.50
CA VAL A 18 3.11 -10.44 5.93
C VAL A 18 3.33 -11.24 7.19
N ARG A 19 4.58 -11.64 7.40
CA ARG A 19 4.97 -12.33 8.63
C ARG A 19 5.54 -11.32 9.60
N ASP A 20 4.76 -11.02 10.61
CA ASP A 20 5.19 -10.13 11.66
C ASP A 20 4.41 -10.56 12.91
N ALA A 21 5.10 -11.26 13.81
CA ALA A 21 4.46 -11.89 14.96
C ALA A 21 3.31 -12.81 14.50
N GLY A 22 3.60 -13.66 13.48
CA GLY A 22 2.61 -14.53 12.86
C GLY A 22 2.18 -13.96 11.50
N ASP A 23 1.41 -14.73 10.75
CA ASP A 23 0.90 -14.30 9.46
C ASP A 23 -0.26 -13.34 9.68
N ARG A 24 -0.15 -12.13 9.11
CA ARG A 24 -1.15 -11.09 9.31
C ARG A 24 -1.46 -10.39 8.00
N PRO A 25 -2.74 -10.17 7.70
CA PRO A 25 -3.08 -9.37 6.53
C PRO A 25 -2.71 -7.90 6.76
N LEU A 26 -2.31 -7.24 5.69
CA LEU A 26 -2.01 -5.81 5.76
C LEU A 26 -3.30 -5.01 5.73
N ILE A 27 -3.38 -4.03 6.61
CA ILE A 27 -4.44 -3.02 6.58
C ILE A 27 -3.87 -1.83 5.82
N ALA A 28 -4.54 -1.42 4.77
CA ALA A 28 -4.11 -0.30 3.94
C ALA A 28 -5.00 0.91 4.21
N THR A 29 -4.37 2.05 4.44
CA THR A 29 -5.08 3.33 4.59
C THR A 29 -4.57 4.26 3.51
N ILE A 30 -5.47 4.75 2.66
CA ILE A 30 -5.13 5.69 1.60
C ILE A 30 -5.68 7.05 1.99
N GLN A 31 -4.80 8.05 2.00
CA GLN A 31 -5.20 9.41 2.31
C GLN A 31 -4.30 10.38 1.56
N GLY A 32 -4.91 11.22 0.74
CA GLY A 32 -4.14 12.14 -0.09
C GLY A 32 -3.23 11.37 -1.03
N GLY A 33 -1.95 11.71 -1.04
CA GLY A 33 -0.97 11.08 -1.92
C GLY A 33 -0.14 10.00 -1.26
N VAL A 34 -0.58 9.45 -0.12
CA VAL A 34 0.19 8.44 0.60
C VAL A 34 -0.66 7.23 0.90
N ILE A 35 0.00 6.10 1.12
CA ILE A 35 -0.62 4.89 1.61
C ILE A 35 0.12 4.45 2.85
N LYS A 36 -0.63 4.11 3.89
CA LYS A 36 -0.10 3.58 5.14
C LYS A 36 -0.42 2.10 5.21
N LEU A 37 0.56 1.30 5.57
CA LEU A 37 0.39 -0.15 5.67
C LEU A 37 0.71 -0.60 7.08
N ARG A 38 -0.15 -1.42 7.64
CA ARG A 38 -0.02 -1.90 9.00
C ARG A 38 -0.48 -3.36 9.06
N PRO A 39 0.32 -4.26 9.65
CA PRO A 39 -0.17 -5.62 9.88
C PRO A 39 -1.35 -5.58 10.85
N LYS A 40 -2.37 -6.39 10.57
CA LYS A 40 -3.57 -6.41 11.39
C LYS A 40 -3.22 -6.81 12.82
N GLY A 41 -3.72 -6.03 13.78
CA GLY A 41 -3.47 -6.29 15.19
C GLY A 41 -2.19 -5.70 15.74
N LEU A 42 -1.34 -5.11 14.89
CA LEU A 42 -0.11 -4.46 15.34
C LEU A 42 -0.22 -2.96 15.15
N LYS A 43 0.62 -2.23 15.88
CA LYS A 43 0.63 -0.78 15.81
C LYS A 43 1.69 -0.23 14.88
N THR A 44 2.63 -1.08 14.45
CA THR A 44 3.67 -0.67 13.51
C THR A 44 3.06 -0.28 12.18
N GLU A 45 3.46 0.86 11.66
CA GLU A 45 2.87 1.37 10.42
C GLU A 45 3.97 1.91 9.53
N GLU A 46 3.92 1.53 8.25
CA GLU A 46 4.83 2.05 7.24
C GLU A 46 4.05 2.97 6.33
N VAL A 47 4.69 4.06 5.93
CA VAL A 47 4.06 5.08 5.08
C VAL A 47 4.86 5.19 3.81
N ILE A 48 4.19 5.08 2.67
CA ILE A 48 4.81 5.20 1.36
C ILE A 48 4.01 6.19 0.53
N ARG A 49 4.70 7.08 -0.17
CA ARG A 49 4.02 7.98 -1.10
C ARG A 49 3.60 7.20 -2.34
N LEU A 50 2.44 7.53 -2.86
CA LEU A 50 1.91 6.84 -4.05
C LEU A 50 2.80 7.03 -5.27
N ASP A 51 3.46 8.20 -5.40
CA ASP A 51 4.37 8.42 -6.51
C ASP A 51 5.60 7.53 -6.43
N GLN A 52 6.06 7.18 -5.23
CA GLN A 52 7.15 6.22 -5.06
C GLN A 52 6.71 4.82 -5.47
N ILE A 53 5.48 4.45 -5.15
CA ILE A 53 4.94 3.16 -5.57
C ILE A 53 4.87 3.10 -7.10
N TRP A 54 4.43 4.17 -7.72
CA TRP A 54 4.36 4.26 -9.18
C TRP A 54 5.73 4.05 -9.81
N GLU A 55 6.75 4.74 -9.29
CA GLU A 55 8.11 4.60 -9.80
C GLU A 55 8.64 3.18 -9.61
N SER A 56 8.38 2.59 -8.45
CA SER A 56 8.79 1.20 -8.18
C SER A 56 8.11 0.24 -9.14
N ALA A 57 6.84 0.46 -9.44
CA ALA A 57 6.10 -0.40 -10.36
C ALA A 57 6.68 -0.31 -11.77
N ILE A 58 7.06 0.89 -12.22
CA ILE A 58 7.69 1.06 -13.51
C ILE A 58 9.02 0.32 -13.57
N LYS A 59 9.86 0.48 -12.53
CA LYS A 59 11.14 -0.20 -12.47
C LYS A 59 10.97 -1.71 -12.48
N SER A 60 10.02 -2.22 -11.71
CA SER A 60 9.75 -3.65 -11.67
C SER A 60 9.31 -4.17 -13.04
N ARG A 61 8.47 -3.42 -13.73
CA ARG A 61 8.01 -3.81 -15.05
C ARG A 61 9.17 -3.87 -16.04
N LEU A 62 10.04 -2.88 -16.00
CA LEU A 62 11.19 -2.84 -16.90
C LEU A 62 12.17 -3.96 -16.62
N LEU A 63 12.42 -4.25 -15.34
CA LEU A 63 13.34 -5.30 -14.95
C LEU A 63 12.74 -6.69 -15.09
N GLY A 64 11.42 -6.80 -14.92
CA GLY A 64 10.76 -8.09 -14.90
C GLY A 64 10.24 -8.57 -16.24
N LYS A 65 10.33 -7.78 -17.27
CA LYS A 65 9.69 -8.12 -18.53
C LYS A 65 10.37 -9.26 -19.28
N ASN A 66 11.54 -9.66 -18.85
CA ASN A 66 12.28 -10.75 -19.48
C ASN A 66 11.94 -12.11 -18.91
N ARG A 67 10.98 -12.17 -18.05
CA ARG A 67 10.56 -13.44 -17.50
C ARG A 67 9.75 -14.24 -18.49
#